data_33b78558f59bc008a3171cd862a471cd
#
_entry.id   33b78558f59bc008a3171cd862a471cd
#
_cell.length_a   1.000
_cell.length_b   1.000
_cell.length_c   1.000
_cell.angle_alpha   90.00
_cell.angle_beta   90.00
_cell.angle_gamma   90.00
#
_symmetry.space_group_name_H-M   'P 1'
#
loop_
_entity.id
_entity.type
_entity.pdbx_description
1 polymer ?
#
loop_
_entity_poly.entity_id
_entity_poly.type
_entity_poly.pdbx_seq_one_letter_code
_entity_poly.pdbx_strand_id
1 'polypeptide(L)'
;MQTRDIFANISPLDHRYSRRKENFEEIGKYLSENATVKFQAEVELALVKVLAKRGMAPEQAPAEVEKAIEELTTEEVYKEEAKTKHNIRALVNCIQKKVSKETRPYIHFTATSYDIVDTANSLRYQKAAEELILPKLKELHKSLAEIALREKDQVQIGRTHGQHAVPVTFGFTVAEYVARLGERIEEIEAKADKLIGKFAGAVGAYNASGIFFEDPEEFEKEVLAELGLKAGEHSTQIVQAEPMTDFVHALVSTFSVLAAFADDMRQLQRSEIAEIGEHFDKDQVGSSTMPHKRNPINYENVKSLWKAFMPQMNTVYMDQLSEHQRDLTNSASSRFIPELITALLSAAARLTRVSSKMAVDQKNIEKNFEQNKKMIVAEPLYILLAAAGHPDAHEAVRKLTLKAQDTELSLKELVAQSKELQGYWDKFTERQKELILEPEKYTGIAAEKTEKIVKNWQQKFDYDLKTEVL
;
A
#
# COMPACT_ATOMS: atom_id res chain seq x y z
N MET A 1 29.44 21.83 -5.66
CA MET A 1 28.11 22.48 -5.66
C MET A 1 27.82 22.99 -4.27
N GLN A 2 27.22 24.17 -4.13
CA GLN A 2 26.63 24.55 -2.84
C GLN A 2 25.52 23.56 -2.49
N THR A 3 25.51 23.03 -1.27
CA THR A 3 24.39 22.22 -0.76
C THR A 3 23.13 23.05 -0.86
N ARG A 4 22.18 22.63 -1.68
CA ARG A 4 20.88 23.32 -1.82
C ARG A 4 20.12 23.21 -0.50
N ASP A 5 19.60 24.33 -0.03
CA ASP A 5 18.71 24.32 1.13
C ASP A 5 17.47 23.47 0.80
N ILE A 6 17.12 22.55 1.70
CA ILE A 6 15.95 21.68 1.56
C ILE A 6 14.66 22.49 1.38
N PHE A 7 14.55 23.67 2.00
CA PHE A 7 13.39 24.55 1.85
C PHE A 7 13.35 25.30 0.51
N ALA A 8 14.43 25.26 -0.29
CA ALA A 8 14.46 25.77 -1.67
C ALA A 8 13.98 24.71 -2.67
N ASN A 9 13.68 23.48 -2.25
CA ASN A 9 13.12 22.44 -3.11
C ASN A 9 11.63 22.71 -3.36
N ILE A 10 11.17 22.34 -4.56
CA ILE A 10 9.79 22.56 -5.00
C ILE A 10 8.87 21.44 -4.55
N SER A 11 9.33 20.18 -4.62
CA SER A 11 8.52 19.04 -4.25
C SER A 11 8.24 19.02 -2.73
N PRO A 12 6.97 18.94 -2.31
CA PRO A 12 6.63 18.76 -0.90
C PRO A 12 7.21 17.48 -0.29
N LEU A 13 7.51 16.47 -1.11
CA LEU A 13 8.13 15.23 -0.66
C LEU A 13 9.54 15.47 -0.09
N ASP A 14 10.28 16.45 -0.65
CA ASP A 14 11.64 16.76 -0.22
C ASP A 14 11.72 17.55 1.10
N HIS A 15 10.65 18.21 1.52
CA HIS A 15 10.67 19.05 2.74
C HIS A 15 9.51 18.80 3.71
N ARG A 16 8.28 18.68 3.23
CA ARG A 16 7.10 18.52 4.12
C ARG A 16 6.95 17.11 4.67
N TYR A 17 7.19 16.09 3.84
CA TYR A 17 6.98 14.69 4.14
C TYR A 17 8.27 13.95 4.53
N SER A 18 9.45 14.51 4.22
CA SER A 18 10.76 13.94 4.52
C SER A 18 11.39 14.42 5.85
N ARG A 19 10.75 15.34 6.59
CA ARG A 19 11.29 15.95 7.80
C ARG A 19 11.62 14.98 8.93
N ARG A 20 11.04 13.81 8.96
CA ARG A 20 11.43 12.76 9.91
C ARG A 20 12.61 12.02 9.31
N LYS A 21 13.78 12.34 9.83
CA LYS A 21 15.10 11.87 9.40
C LYS A 21 15.16 10.36 9.21
N GLU A 22 14.50 9.60 10.08
CA GLU A 22 14.48 8.14 10.10
C GLU A 22 13.81 7.52 8.84
N ASN A 23 12.73 8.12 8.33
CA ASN A 23 12.04 7.61 7.15
C ASN A 23 12.73 8.01 5.84
N PHE A 24 13.36 9.18 5.78
CA PHE A 24 13.93 9.70 4.54
C PHE A 24 15.24 9.03 4.15
N GLU A 25 16.09 8.70 5.13
CA GLU A 25 17.36 7.99 4.88
C GLU A 25 17.10 6.58 4.33
N GLU A 26 16.10 5.86 4.85
CA GLU A 26 15.68 4.54 4.34
C GLU A 26 15.12 4.63 2.93
N ILE A 27 14.21 5.58 2.68
CA ILE A 27 13.60 5.81 1.35
C ILE A 27 14.69 6.20 0.34
N GLY A 28 15.62 7.04 0.72
CA GLY A 28 16.71 7.53 -0.13
C GLY A 28 17.63 6.45 -0.66
N LYS A 29 17.78 5.32 0.06
CA LYS A 29 18.61 4.19 -0.38
C LYS A 29 18.12 3.55 -1.70
N TYR A 30 16.83 3.68 -2.00
CA TYR A 30 16.21 3.05 -3.17
C TYR A 30 15.63 4.08 -4.16
N LEU A 31 15.11 5.20 -3.66
CA LEU A 31 14.25 6.09 -4.46
C LEU A 31 14.91 7.44 -4.80
N SER A 32 16.05 7.78 -4.22
CA SER A 32 16.79 9.01 -4.54
C SER A 32 17.52 8.91 -5.86
N GLU A 33 17.97 10.07 -6.38
CA GLU A 33 18.83 10.11 -7.56
C GLU A 33 20.21 9.48 -7.29
N ASN A 34 20.71 9.56 -6.05
CA ASN A 34 21.91 8.81 -5.65
C ASN A 34 21.71 7.30 -5.80
N ALA A 35 20.53 6.79 -5.43
CA ALA A 35 20.19 5.40 -5.62
C ALA A 35 20.09 5.04 -7.12
N THR A 36 19.49 5.89 -7.95
CA THR A 36 19.42 5.68 -9.39
C THR A 36 20.81 5.45 -9.99
N VAL A 37 21.75 6.34 -9.72
CA VAL A 37 23.13 6.23 -10.22
C VAL A 37 23.83 4.99 -9.66
N LYS A 38 23.62 4.69 -8.36
CA LYS A 38 24.23 3.52 -7.72
C LYS A 38 23.73 2.22 -8.35
N PHE A 39 22.42 2.03 -8.50
CA PHE A 39 21.85 0.82 -9.09
C PHE A 39 22.25 0.64 -10.57
N GLN A 40 22.36 1.74 -11.33
CA GLN A 40 22.91 1.69 -12.70
C GLN A 40 24.38 1.22 -12.70
N ALA A 41 25.18 1.67 -11.75
CA ALA A 41 26.55 1.23 -11.61
C ALA A 41 26.68 -0.24 -11.15
N GLU A 42 25.74 -0.72 -10.30
CA GLU A 42 25.66 -2.14 -9.92
C GLU A 42 25.40 -3.05 -11.13
N VAL A 43 24.59 -2.61 -12.10
CA VAL A 43 24.37 -3.36 -13.37
C VAL A 43 25.66 -3.43 -14.19
N GLU A 44 26.42 -2.35 -14.28
CA GLU A 44 27.74 -2.36 -14.94
C GLU A 44 28.74 -3.32 -14.25
N LEU A 45 28.71 -3.39 -12.92
CA LEU A 45 29.51 -4.34 -12.16
C LEU A 45 29.12 -5.80 -12.45
N ALA A 46 27.82 -6.09 -12.49
CA ALA A 46 27.32 -7.42 -12.82
C ALA A 46 27.79 -7.87 -14.22
N LEU A 47 27.72 -6.98 -15.20
CA LEU A 47 28.26 -7.21 -16.53
C LEU A 47 29.75 -7.59 -16.47
N VAL A 48 30.58 -6.80 -15.79
CA VAL A 48 32.04 -7.04 -15.73
C VAL A 48 32.38 -8.32 -14.96
N LYS A 49 31.60 -8.68 -13.91
CA LYS A 49 31.74 -9.96 -13.22
C LYS A 49 31.56 -11.15 -14.16
N VAL A 50 30.51 -11.12 -14.98
CA VAL A 50 30.25 -12.21 -15.94
C VAL A 50 31.28 -12.25 -17.04
N LEU A 51 31.73 -11.10 -17.55
CA LEU A 51 32.81 -11.05 -18.55
C LEU A 51 34.14 -11.62 -18.01
N ALA A 52 34.49 -11.33 -16.75
CA ALA A 52 35.66 -11.91 -16.10
C ALA A 52 35.53 -13.42 -15.89
N LYS A 53 34.33 -13.89 -15.41
CA LYS A 53 34.03 -15.32 -15.24
C LYS A 53 34.12 -16.11 -16.56
N ARG A 54 33.75 -15.50 -17.66
CA ARG A 54 33.87 -16.06 -19.02
C ARG A 54 35.30 -15.90 -19.63
N GLY A 55 36.25 -15.33 -18.89
CA GLY A 55 37.64 -15.14 -19.33
C GLY A 55 37.83 -14.04 -20.38
N MET A 56 36.81 -13.18 -20.60
CA MET A 56 36.94 -12.06 -21.52
C MET A 56 37.59 -10.84 -20.88
N ALA A 57 37.14 -10.47 -19.67
CA ALA A 57 37.73 -9.37 -18.91
C ALA A 57 38.84 -9.88 -17.99
N PRO A 58 39.80 -9.01 -17.60
CA PRO A 58 40.82 -9.37 -16.62
C PRO A 58 40.21 -9.84 -15.29
N GLU A 59 40.86 -10.78 -14.62
CA GLU A 59 40.38 -11.33 -13.33
C GLU A 59 40.19 -10.25 -12.26
N GLN A 60 41.03 -9.21 -12.26
CA GLN A 60 40.92 -8.09 -11.31
C GLN A 60 39.83 -7.05 -11.67
N ALA A 61 39.25 -7.09 -12.88
CA ALA A 61 38.31 -6.09 -13.36
C ALA A 61 37.08 -5.90 -12.46
N PRO A 62 36.43 -6.96 -11.93
CA PRO A 62 35.30 -6.79 -11.01
C PRO A 62 35.69 -6.00 -9.76
N ALA A 63 36.82 -6.29 -9.12
CA ALA A 63 37.26 -5.60 -7.91
C ALA A 63 37.60 -4.13 -8.18
N GLU A 64 38.21 -3.81 -9.34
CA GLU A 64 38.47 -2.43 -9.76
C GLU A 64 37.15 -1.65 -9.97
N VAL A 65 36.14 -2.27 -10.59
CA VAL A 65 34.84 -1.63 -10.84
C VAL A 65 34.07 -1.44 -9.53
N GLU A 66 34.07 -2.43 -8.64
CA GLU A 66 33.43 -2.32 -7.32
C GLU A 66 34.01 -1.14 -6.54
N LYS A 67 35.34 -1.03 -6.47
CA LYS A 67 36.01 0.11 -5.83
C LYS A 67 35.68 1.43 -6.53
N ALA A 68 35.63 1.45 -7.86
CA ALA A 68 35.26 2.64 -8.62
C ALA A 68 33.84 3.11 -8.32
N ILE A 69 32.89 2.19 -8.08
CA ILE A 69 31.51 2.46 -7.71
C ILE A 69 31.40 3.01 -6.28
N GLU A 70 32.18 2.49 -5.34
CA GLU A 70 32.24 3.03 -3.97
C GLU A 70 32.69 4.49 -3.94
N GLU A 71 33.61 4.86 -4.82
CA GLU A 71 34.16 6.23 -4.95
C GLU A 71 33.31 7.13 -5.87
N LEU A 72 32.27 6.57 -6.53
CA LEU A 72 31.45 7.31 -7.50
C LEU A 72 30.47 8.23 -6.79
N THR A 73 30.36 9.48 -7.26
CA THR A 73 29.37 10.43 -6.78
C THR A 73 28.40 10.81 -7.89
N THR A 74 27.14 11.00 -7.53
CA THR A 74 26.11 11.48 -8.46
C THR A 74 26.50 12.83 -9.06
N GLU A 75 27.16 13.71 -8.28
CA GLU A 75 27.60 15.02 -8.73
C GLU A 75 28.63 14.92 -9.89
N GLU A 76 29.59 13.98 -9.82
CA GLU A 76 30.55 13.82 -10.91
C GLU A 76 29.90 13.25 -12.18
N VAL A 77 28.90 12.34 -12.04
CA VAL A 77 28.13 11.82 -13.18
C VAL A 77 27.37 12.95 -13.86
N TYR A 78 26.67 13.80 -13.09
CA TYR A 78 25.94 14.96 -13.62
C TYR A 78 26.86 16.00 -14.29
N LYS A 79 28.05 16.23 -13.74
CA LYS A 79 29.05 17.10 -14.38
C LYS A 79 29.52 16.54 -15.72
N GLU A 80 29.68 15.23 -15.81
CA GLU A 80 30.07 14.57 -17.06
C GLU A 80 28.88 14.55 -18.04
N GLU A 81 27.66 14.33 -17.58
CA GLU A 81 26.43 14.37 -18.39
C GLU A 81 26.18 15.76 -19.00
N ALA A 82 26.52 16.83 -18.28
CA ALA A 82 26.45 18.18 -18.82
C ALA A 82 27.29 18.37 -20.10
N LYS A 83 28.35 17.56 -20.26
CA LYS A 83 29.23 17.53 -21.48
C LYS A 83 28.71 16.56 -22.53
N THR A 84 28.44 15.32 -22.10
CA THR A 84 28.07 14.22 -23.02
C THR A 84 26.64 14.32 -23.53
N LYS A 85 25.74 15.01 -22.77
CA LYS A 85 24.28 15.06 -22.98
C LYS A 85 23.63 13.68 -23.00
N HIS A 86 24.23 12.73 -22.29
CA HIS A 86 23.78 11.34 -22.23
C HIS A 86 24.18 10.72 -20.88
N ASN A 87 23.18 10.35 -20.07
CA ASN A 87 23.34 9.90 -18.68
C ASN A 87 24.22 8.63 -18.57
N ILE A 88 23.88 7.54 -19.28
CA ILE A 88 24.62 6.29 -19.19
C ILE A 88 26.05 6.45 -19.73
N ARG A 89 26.25 7.22 -20.82
CA ARG A 89 27.62 7.49 -21.29
C ARG A 89 28.43 8.27 -20.25
N ALA A 90 27.81 9.18 -19.53
CA ALA A 90 28.44 9.91 -18.42
C ALA A 90 28.86 8.97 -17.29
N LEU A 91 27.97 8.07 -16.88
CA LEU A 91 28.24 7.03 -15.87
C LEU A 91 29.43 6.18 -16.28
N VAL A 92 29.43 5.62 -17.50
CA VAL A 92 30.51 4.80 -18.08
C VAL A 92 31.83 5.57 -18.05
N ASN A 93 31.84 6.83 -18.51
CA ASN A 93 33.06 7.66 -18.51
C ASN A 93 33.60 7.87 -17.07
N CYS A 94 32.74 8.05 -16.07
CA CYS A 94 33.16 8.24 -14.69
C CYS A 94 33.77 6.94 -14.12
N ILE A 95 33.14 5.78 -14.36
CA ILE A 95 33.71 4.48 -13.96
C ILE A 95 35.06 4.24 -14.65
N GLN A 96 35.13 4.43 -15.98
CA GLN A 96 36.37 4.23 -16.77
C GLN A 96 37.56 5.10 -16.30
N LYS A 97 37.31 6.29 -15.73
CA LYS A 97 38.37 7.15 -15.17
C LYS A 97 39.00 6.58 -13.90
N LYS A 98 38.27 5.68 -13.19
CA LYS A 98 38.69 5.14 -11.89
C LYS A 98 39.28 3.72 -11.96
N VAL A 99 39.23 3.07 -13.12
CA VAL A 99 39.77 1.73 -13.35
C VAL A 99 41.01 1.74 -14.25
N SER A 100 41.75 0.64 -14.25
CA SER A 100 42.94 0.45 -15.09
C SER A 100 42.65 0.54 -16.60
N LYS A 101 43.66 0.74 -17.41
CA LYS A 101 43.51 0.77 -18.90
C LYS A 101 43.03 -0.58 -19.43
N GLU A 102 43.43 -1.66 -18.80
CA GLU A 102 43.09 -3.04 -19.12
C GLU A 102 41.61 -3.34 -18.84
N THR A 103 41.02 -2.77 -17.81
CA THR A 103 39.62 -2.94 -17.43
C THR A 103 38.66 -2.06 -18.23
N ARG A 104 39.09 -0.86 -18.66
CA ARG A 104 38.22 0.14 -19.34
C ARG A 104 37.38 -0.40 -20.49
N PRO A 105 37.92 -1.26 -21.41
CA PRO A 105 37.14 -1.72 -22.56
C PRO A 105 35.91 -2.55 -22.19
N TYR A 106 35.87 -3.12 -21.00
CA TYR A 106 34.81 -4.03 -20.57
C TYR A 106 33.65 -3.34 -19.83
N ILE A 107 33.80 -2.05 -19.51
CA ILE A 107 32.71 -1.24 -18.99
C ILE A 107 31.71 -0.97 -20.11
N HIS A 108 30.44 -1.35 -19.92
CA HIS A 108 29.37 -1.21 -20.93
C HIS A 108 29.59 -2.07 -22.20
N PHE A 109 30.38 -3.15 -22.08
CA PHE A 109 30.70 -4.01 -23.22
C PHE A 109 29.47 -4.73 -23.73
N THR A 110 29.15 -4.64 -25.01
CA THR A 110 27.96 -5.16 -25.70
C THR A 110 26.63 -4.58 -25.25
N ALA A 111 26.59 -3.75 -24.20
CA ALA A 111 25.36 -3.20 -23.63
C ALA A 111 24.86 -1.98 -24.42
N THR A 112 23.54 -1.73 -24.27
CA THR A 112 22.90 -0.46 -24.64
C THR A 112 22.39 0.24 -23.38
N SER A 113 22.06 1.53 -23.49
CA SER A 113 21.65 2.33 -22.33
C SER A 113 20.50 1.72 -21.52
N TYR A 114 19.54 1.09 -22.18
CA TYR A 114 18.38 0.52 -21.51
C TYR A 114 18.59 -0.90 -20.97
N ASP A 115 19.67 -1.58 -21.36
CA ASP A 115 20.14 -2.75 -20.61
C ASP A 115 20.51 -2.34 -19.17
N ILE A 116 21.02 -1.11 -19.01
CA ILE A 116 21.39 -0.56 -17.70
C ILE A 116 20.17 0.09 -16.99
N VAL A 117 19.42 0.96 -17.68
CA VAL A 117 18.35 1.76 -17.07
C VAL A 117 17.19 0.91 -16.59
N ASP A 118 16.65 0.04 -17.45
CA ASP A 118 15.49 -0.78 -17.11
C ASP A 118 15.83 -1.84 -16.07
N THR A 119 17.00 -2.49 -16.23
CA THR A 119 17.48 -3.49 -15.26
C THR A 119 17.75 -2.86 -13.90
N ALA A 120 18.36 -1.66 -13.83
CA ALA A 120 18.56 -0.94 -12.58
C ALA A 120 17.24 -0.51 -11.94
N ASN A 121 16.24 -0.09 -12.73
CA ASN A 121 14.90 0.25 -12.20
C ASN A 121 14.20 -0.97 -11.63
N SER A 122 14.21 -2.11 -12.32
CA SER A 122 13.64 -3.36 -11.83
C SER A 122 14.31 -3.81 -10.52
N LEU A 123 15.65 -3.81 -10.49
CA LEU A 123 16.43 -4.17 -9.31
C LEU A 123 16.11 -3.28 -8.10
N ARG A 124 16.14 -1.96 -8.26
CA ARG A 124 15.91 -1.04 -7.14
C ARG A 124 14.48 -1.10 -6.62
N TYR A 125 13.47 -1.27 -7.51
CA TYR A 125 12.07 -1.36 -7.06
C TYR A 125 11.75 -2.72 -6.44
N GLN A 126 12.38 -3.81 -6.90
CA GLN A 126 12.29 -5.10 -6.24
C GLN A 126 12.88 -5.04 -4.83
N LYS A 127 14.09 -4.50 -4.67
CA LYS A 127 14.71 -4.29 -3.35
C LYS A 127 13.93 -3.30 -2.49
N ALA A 128 13.39 -2.22 -3.06
CA ALA A 128 12.53 -1.31 -2.32
C ALA A 128 11.24 -1.98 -1.84
N ALA A 129 10.66 -2.88 -2.64
CA ALA A 129 9.50 -3.66 -2.21
C ALA A 129 9.85 -4.56 -1.04
N GLU A 130 10.89 -5.36 -1.16
CA GLU A 130 11.33 -6.34 -0.15
C GLU A 130 11.78 -5.68 1.16
N GLU A 131 12.68 -4.71 1.07
CA GLU A 131 13.39 -4.17 2.24
C GLU A 131 12.70 -2.94 2.87
N LEU A 132 11.75 -2.31 2.18
CA LEU A 132 11.11 -1.07 2.64
C LEU A 132 9.58 -1.10 2.59
N ILE A 133 8.97 -1.39 1.41
CA ILE A 133 7.52 -1.24 1.23
C ILE A 133 6.78 -2.31 2.03
N LEU A 134 7.10 -3.57 1.81
CA LEU A 134 6.46 -4.70 2.50
C LEU A 134 6.61 -4.63 4.03
N PRO A 135 7.81 -4.37 4.60
CA PRO A 135 7.95 -4.19 6.04
C PRO A 135 7.09 -3.07 6.62
N LYS A 136 7.03 -1.90 5.97
CA LYS A 136 6.22 -0.76 6.44
C LYS A 136 4.72 -1.03 6.35
N LEU A 137 4.27 -1.72 5.31
CA LEU A 137 2.86 -2.11 5.17
C LEU A 137 2.49 -3.23 6.18
N LYS A 138 3.38 -4.19 6.44
CA LYS A 138 3.18 -5.22 7.47
C LYS A 138 3.13 -4.61 8.88
N GLU A 139 3.90 -3.55 9.15
CA GLU A 139 3.81 -2.79 10.41
C GLU A 139 2.43 -2.13 10.59
N LEU A 140 1.91 -1.48 9.55
CA LEU A 140 0.55 -0.93 9.56
C LEU A 140 -0.49 -2.03 9.73
N HIS A 141 -0.37 -3.12 8.97
CA HIS A 141 -1.26 -4.27 9.03
C HIS A 141 -1.36 -4.84 10.45
N LYS A 142 -0.21 -5.04 11.11
CA LYS A 142 -0.15 -5.47 12.51
C LYS A 142 -0.89 -4.50 13.43
N SER A 143 -0.68 -3.20 13.27
CA SER A 143 -1.37 -2.17 14.08
C SER A 143 -2.88 -2.22 13.91
N LEU A 144 -3.39 -2.46 12.69
CA LEU A 144 -4.82 -2.64 12.44
C LEU A 144 -5.36 -3.94 13.06
N ALA A 145 -4.58 -5.03 12.97
CA ALA A 145 -4.94 -6.31 13.58
C ALA A 145 -5.06 -6.22 15.12
N GLU A 146 -4.14 -5.49 15.76
CA GLU A 146 -4.19 -5.21 17.21
C GLU A 146 -5.47 -4.44 17.59
N ILE A 147 -5.87 -3.45 16.80
CA ILE A 147 -7.14 -2.71 17.03
C ILE A 147 -8.34 -3.63 16.82
N ALA A 148 -8.36 -4.40 15.74
CA ALA A 148 -9.46 -5.29 15.42
C ALA A 148 -9.73 -6.30 16.55
N LEU A 149 -8.66 -6.89 17.12
CA LEU A 149 -8.80 -7.82 18.27
C LEU A 149 -9.23 -7.10 19.55
N ARG A 150 -8.64 -5.96 19.87
CA ARG A 150 -8.97 -5.19 21.06
C ARG A 150 -10.45 -4.79 21.09
N GLU A 151 -11.00 -4.45 19.94
CA GLU A 151 -12.37 -3.94 19.81
C GLU A 151 -13.34 -4.99 19.23
N LYS A 152 -12.98 -6.27 19.21
CA LYS A 152 -13.80 -7.32 18.58
C LYS A 152 -15.19 -7.48 19.18
N ASP A 153 -15.32 -7.17 20.47
CA ASP A 153 -16.58 -7.28 21.24
C ASP A 153 -17.28 -5.93 21.44
N GLN A 154 -16.66 -4.81 21.00
CA GLN A 154 -17.24 -3.47 21.10
C GLN A 154 -18.40 -3.32 20.11
N VAL A 155 -19.64 -3.47 20.59
CA VAL A 155 -20.84 -3.33 19.75
C VAL A 155 -20.96 -1.92 19.21
N GLN A 156 -21.17 -1.81 17.91
CA GLN A 156 -21.34 -0.57 17.15
C GLN A 156 -22.58 -0.67 16.26
N ILE A 157 -23.25 0.43 16.01
CA ILE A 157 -24.32 0.45 14.99
C ILE A 157 -23.68 0.41 13.60
N GLY A 158 -24.01 -0.61 12.81
CA GLY A 158 -23.64 -0.68 11.39
C GLY A 158 -24.32 0.42 10.58
N ARG A 159 -23.64 0.93 9.57
CA ARG A 159 -24.18 1.97 8.69
C ARG A 159 -24.04 1.56 7.24
N THR A 160 -25.16 1.61 6.51
CA THR A 160 -25.19 1.50 5.04
C THR A 160 -25.86 2.75 4.48
N HIS A 161 -25.37 3.29 3.37
CA HIS A 161 -25.91 4.53 2.78
C HIS A 161 -25.94 5.72 3.77
N GLY A 162 -25.07 5.71 4.80
CA GLY A 162 -25.07 6.72 5.85
C GLY A 162 -26.23 6.58 6.87
N GLN A 163 -27.08 5.53 6.75
CA GLN A 163 -28.17 5.25 7.66
C GLN A 163 -27.81 4.14 8.64
N HIS A 164 -28.36 4.20 9.86
CA HIS A 164 -28.24 3.13 10.83
C HIS A 164 -28.89 1.84 10.31
N ALA A 165 -28.15 0.74 10.36
CA ALA A 165 -28.58 -0.58 9.94
C ALA A 165 -28.65 -1.53 11.14
N VAL A 166 -28.06 -2.70 11.06
CA VAL A 166 -28.02 -3.69 12.13
C VAL A 166 -26.73 -3.57 12.94
N PRO A 167 -26.67 -4.12 14.16
CA PRO A 167 -25.47 -4.14 14.99
C PRO A 167 -24.31 -4.89 14.34
N VAL A 168 -23.12 -4.41 14.62
CA VAL A 168 -21.82 -4.99 14.24
C VAL A 168 -20.86 -4.74 15.40
N THR A 169 -19.60 -5.17 15.31
CA THR A 169 -18.57 -4.72 16.24
C THR A 169 -17.59 -3.77 15.58
N PHE A 170 -17.01 -2.83 16.33
CA PHE A 170 -15.98 -1.94 15.80
C PHE A 170 -14.75 -2.71 15.34
N GLY A 171 -14.38 -3.77 16.08
CA GLY A 171 -13.28 -4.65 15.64
C GLY A 171 -13.54 -5.32 14.31
N PHE A 172 -14.78 -5.72 14.02
CA PHE A 172 -15.14 -6.28 12.71
C PHE A 172 -15.03 -5.25 11.58
N THR A 173 -15.41 -4.00 11.85
CA THR A 173 -15.21 -2.88 10.90
C THR A 173 -13.72 -2.69 10.55
N VAL A 174 -12.83 -2.79 11.54
CA VAL A 174 -11.38 -2.68 11.30
C VAL A 174 -10.83 -3.95 10.63
N ALA A 175 -11.36 -5.13 10.94
CA ALA A 175 -10.91 -6.40 10.36
C ALA A 175 -11.11 -6.47 8.84
N GLU A 176 -12.05 -5.71 8.27
CA GLU A 176 -12.18 -5.52 6.82
C GLU A 176 -10.86 -5.01 6.23
N TYR A 177 -10.26 -3.99 6.86
CA TYR A 177 -9.01 -3.39 6.39
C TYR A 177 -7.79 -4.29 6.63
N VAL A 178 -7.83 -5.12 7.68
CA VAL A 178 -6.82 -6.18 7.88
C VAL A 178 -6.85 -7.15 6.71
N ALA A 179 -8.03 -7.64 6.31
CA ALA A 179 -8.16 -8.55 5.18
C ALA A 179 -7.71 -7.89 3.86
N ARG A 180 -8.24 -6.71 3.55
CA ARG A 180 -7.96 -5.99 2.30
C ARG A 180 -6.48 -5.61 2.16
N LEU A 181 -5.87 -5.09 3.23
CA LEU A 181 -4.46 -4.71 3.21
C LEU A 181 -3.56 -5.95 3.12
N GLY A 182 -3.92 -7.04 3.78
CA GLY A 182 -3.19 -8.30 3.69
C GLY A 182 -3.10 -8.82 2.26
N GLU A 183 -4.22 -8.87 1.53
CA GLU A 183 -4.26 -9.24 0.12
C GLU A 183 -3.41 -8.32 -0.77
N ARG A 184 -3.40 -7.01 -0.47
CA ARG A 184 -2.57 -6.05 -1.24
C ARG A 184 -1.07 -6.21 -0.97
N ILE A 185 -0.68 -6.58 0.24
CA ILE A 185 0.71 -6.88 0.59
C ILE A 185 1.20 -8.11 -0.22
N GLU A 186 0.44 -9.20 -0.23
CA GLU A 186 0.75 -10.40 -1.04
C GLU A 186 0.84 -10.05 -2.55
N GLU A 187 -0.06 -9.18 -3.05
CA GLU A 187 -0.04 -8.75 -4.45
C GLU A 187 1.20 -7.93 -4.80
N ILE A 188 1.63 -6.99 -3.93
CA ILE A 188 2.87 -6.22 -4.13
C ILE A 188 4.08 -7.17 -4.18
N GLU A 189 4.18 -8.11 -3.25
CA GLU A 189 5.25 -9.11 -3.20
C GLU A 189 5.30 -9.91 -4.51
N ALA A 190 4.16 -10.46 -4.94
CA ALA A 190 4.05 -11.25 -6.17
C ALA A 190 4.38 -10.46 -7.43
N LYS A 191 4.09 -9.14 -7.46
CA LYS A 191 4.40 -8.30 -8.63
C LYS A 191 5.84 -7.79 -8.60
N ALA A 192 6.42 -7.55 -7.44
CA ALA A 192 7.83 -7.21 -7.31
C ALA A 192 8.73 -8.36 -7.80
N ASP A 193 8.40 -9.61 -7.47
CA ASP A 193 9.12 -10.80 -7.93
C ASP A 193 9.07 -11.01 -9.45
N LYS A 194 8.13 -10.38 -10.13
CA LYS A 194 7.98 -10.42 -11.59
C LYS A 194 8.69 -9.30 -12.33
N LEU A 195 9.34 -8.38 -11.63
CA LEU A 195 10.16 -7.36 -12.26
C LEU A 195 11.34 -8.02 -12.97
N ILE A 196 11.57 -7.64 -14.23
CA ILE A 196 12.53 -8.28 -15.13
C ILE A 196 13.61 -7.29 -15.56
N GLY A 197 14.79 -7.81 -15.84
CA GLY A 197 15.85 -7.07 -16.49
C GLY A 197 16.06 -7.50 -17.93
N LYS A 198 17.03 -6.89 -18.61
CA LYS A 198 17.48 -7.29 -19.95
C LYS A 198 18.97 -6.99 -20.16
N PHE A 199 19.58 -7.77 -21.05
CA PHE A 199 20.93 -7.56 -21.59
C PHE A 199 20.99 -7.99 -23.07
N ALA A 200 19.95 -7.63 -23.84
CA ALA A 200 19.71 -8.06 -25.21
C ALA A 200 20.11 -7.02 -26.28
N GLY A 201 20.69 -5.90 -25.86
CA GLY A 201 21.20 -4.86 -26.77
C GLY A 201 20.13 -3.92 -27.32
N ALA A 202 20.52 -3.14 -28.34
CA ALA A 202 19.80 -1.95 -28.80
C ALA A 202 18.37 -2.19 -29.32
N VAL A 203 18.05 -3.38 -29.80
CA VAL A 203 16.72 -3.76 -30.33
C VAL A 203 16.22 -5.10 -29.80
N GLY A 204 16.88 -5.65 -28.77
CA GLY A 204 16.50 -6.92 -28.15
C GLY A 204 16.90 -8.17 -28.92
N ALA A 205 17.70 -8.04 -29.98
CA ALA A 205 18.06 -9.15 -30.87
C ALA A 205 19.51 -9.64 -30.68
N TYR A 206 20.13 -9.28 -29.56
CA TYR A 206 21.49 -9.71 -29.16
C TYR A 206 22.59 -9.43 -30.22
N ASN A 207 22.40 -8.44 -31.10
CA ASN A 207 23.33 -8.17 -32.22
C ASN A 207 24.77 -7.98 -31.75
N ALA A 208 25.00 -7.28 -30.64
CA ALA A 208 26.37 -7.02 -30.15
C ALA A 208 26.94 -8.22 -29.39
N SER A 209 26.19 -8.81 -28.47
CA SER A 209 26.62 -9.98 -27.66
C SER A 209 26.81 -11.22 -28.53
N GLY A 210 25.95 -11.44 -29.55
CA GLY A 210 26.06 -12.54 -30.49
C GLY A 210 27.31 -12.52 -31.37
N ILE A 211 28.08 -11.42 -31.41
CA ILE A 211 29.41 -11.39 -32.05
C ILE A 211 30.44 -12.20 -31.24
N PHE A 212 30.28 -12.24 -29.92
CA PHE A 212 31.26 -12.78 -28.99
C PHE A 212 30.81 -14.08 -28.30
N PHE A 213 29.51 -14.31 -28.19
CA PHE A 213 28.93 -15.46 -27.49
C PHE A 213 28.10 -16.29 -28.45
N GLU A 214 28.30 -17.62 -28.44
CA GLU A 214 27.44 -18.57 -29.20
C GLU A 214 26.03 -18.66 -28.61
N ASP A 215 25.91 -18.46 -27.30
CA ASP A 215 24.63 -18.39 -26.55
C ASP A 215 24.48 -17.04 -25.83
N PRO A 216 24.03 -16.00 -26.54
CA PRO A 216 23.87 -14.65 -25.94
C PRO A 216 22.70 -14.55 -24.97
N GLU A 217 21.68 -15.42 -25.05
CA GLU A 217 20.62 -15.49 -24.06
C GLU A 217 21.12 -16.02 -22.71
N GLU A 218 22.04 -16.99 -22.72
CA GLU A 218 22.66 -17.49 -21.49
C GLU A 218 23.57 -16.41 -20.85
N PHE A 219 24.27 -15.63 -21.68
CA PHE A 219 25.03 -14.48 -21.19
C PHE A 219 24.12 -13.45 -20.48
N GLU A 220 22.97 -13.12 -21.06
CA GLU A 220 21.97 -12.25 -20.43
C GLU A 220 21.51 -12.81 -19.08
N LYS A 221 21.14 -14.09 -19.03
CA LYS A 221 20.70 -14.77 -17.80
C LYS A 221 21.77 -14.74 -16.72
N GLU A 222 23.04 -14.96 -17.06
CA GLU A 222 24.15 -14.88 -16.11
C GLU A 222 24.30 -13.47 -15.52
N VAL A 223 24.23 -12.41 -16.37
CA VAL A 223 24.31 -11.03 -15.90
C VAL A 223 23.15 -10.68 -14.96
N LEU A 224 21.93 -11.08 -15.33
CA LEU A 224 20.75 -10.81 -14.53
C LEU A 224 20.74 -11.64 -13.23
N ALA A 225 21.26 -12.86 -13.24
CA ALA A 225 21.39 -13.70 -12.04
C ALA A 225 22.34 -13.09 -10.99
N GLU A 226 23.42 -12.40 -11.40
CA GLU A 226 24.30 -11.64 -10.48
C GLU A 226 23.53 -10.53 -9.71
N LEU A 227 22.38 -10.10 -10.26
CA LEU A 227 21.51 -9.07 -9.68
C LEU A 227 20.25 -9.66 -8.99
N GLY A 228 20.04 -10.98 -9.05
CA GLY A 228 18.82 -11.62 -8.57
C GLY A 228 17.59 -11.38 -9.46
N LEU A 229 17.80 -10.95 -10.70
CA LEU A 229 16.74 -10.70 -11.69
C LEU A 229 16.63 -11.83 -12.71
N LYS A 230 15.53 -11.83 -13.45
CA LYS A 230 15.29 -12.73 -14.60
C LYS A 230 15.12 -11.93 -15.88
N ALA A 231 15.45 -12.54 -17.02
CA ALA A 231 15.11 -12.00 -18.34
C ALA A 231 13.62 -12.20 -18.61
N GLY A 232 13.03 -11.28 -19.39
CA GLY A 232 11.74 -11.51 -20.03
C GLY A 232 11.86 -12.49 -21.20
N GLU A 233 10.74 -13.02 -21.67
CA GLU A 233 10.71 -13.91 -22.84
C GLU A 233 11.16 -13.17 -24.11
N HIS A 234 10.88 -11.89 -24.20
CA HIS A 234 11.23 -11.01 -25.31
C HIS A 234 11.51 -9.60 -24.81
N SER A 235 12.40 -8.89 -25.46
CA SER A 235 12.62 -7.46 -25.24
C SER A 235 12.84 -6.74 -26.58
N THR A 236 12.70 -5.43 -26.53
CA THR A 236 13.15 -4.54 -27.60
C THR A 236 14.39 -3.79 -27.10
N GLN A 237 14.54 -2.49 -27.35
CA GLN A 237 15.51 -1.71 -26.59
C GLN A 237 15.14 -1.62 -25.09
N ILE A 238 13.86 -1.80 -24.75
CA ILE A 238 13.31 -1.79 -23.40
C ILE A 238 12.81 -3.18 -23.01
N VAL A 239 12.64 -3.42 -21.69
CA VAL A 239 11.90 -4.58 -21.18
C VAL A 239 10.41 -4.45 -21.51
N GLN A 240 9.67 -5.55 -21.43
CA GLN A 240 8.21 -5.51 -21.46
C GLN A 240 7.69 -4.58 -20.34
N ALA A 241 6.73 -3.73 -20.67
CA ALA A 241 6.23 -2.71 -19.74
C ALA A 241 5.29 -3.27 -18.67
N GLU A 242 4.63 -4.39 -18.94
CA GLU A 242 3.57 -4.97 -18.14
C GLU A 242 4.01 -5.31 -16.70
N PRO A 243 5.17 -5.92 -16.43
CA PRO A 243 5.60 -6.21 -15.06
C PRO A 243 5.70 -4.95 -14.19
N MET A 244 6.26 -3.85 -14.73
CA MET A 244 6.33 -2.57 -14.03
C MET A 244 4.95 -1.94 -13.85
N THR A 245 4.10 -2.00 -14.87
CA THR A 245 2.71 -1.52 -14.80
C THR A 245 1.92 -2.24 -13.74
N ASP A 246 2.02 -3.57 -13.69
CA ASP A 246 1.36 -4.40 -12.70
C ASP A 246 1.85 -4.10 -11.27
N PHE A 247 3.16 -3.93 -11.10
CA PHE A 247 3.74 -3.55 -9.82
C PHE A 247 3.22 -2.19 -9.34
N VAL A 248 3.25 -1.16 -10.19
CA VAL A 248 2.72 0.16 -9.84
C VAL A 248 1.21 0.11 -9.58
N HIS A 249 0.45 -0.70 -10.35
CA HIS A 249 -0.97 -0.92 -10.09
C HIS A 249 -1.23 -1.50 -8.70
N ALA A 250 -0.44 -2.50 -8.28
CA ALA A 250 -0.55 -3.08 -6.94
C ALA A 250 -0.30 -2.02 -5.85
N LEU A 251 0.68 -1.13 -6.04
CA LEU A 251 0.96 -0.02 -5.12
C LEU A 251 -0.20 0.97 -5.06
N VAL A 252 -0.77 1.38 -6.20
CA VAL A 252 -1.91 2.33 -6.26
C VAL A 252 -3.16 1.71 -5.65
N SER A 253 -3.43 0.42 -5.91
CA SER A 253 -4.55 -0.31 -5.30
C SER A 253 -4.40 -0.38 -3.78
N THR A 254 -3.19 -0.63 -3.28
CA THR A 254 -2.88 -0.58 -1.85
C THR A 254 -3.12 0.81 -1.27
N PHE A 255 -2.66 1.85 -1.94
CA PHE A 255 -2.91 3.23 -1.53
C PHE A 255 -4.41 3.56 -1.44
N SER A 256 -5.23 2.97 -2.31
CA SER A 256 -6.68 3.11 -2.27
C SER A 256 -7.29 2.47 -1.01
N VAL A 257 -6.76 1.32 -0.55
CA VAL A 257 -7.17 0.71 0.72
C VAL A 257 -6.81 1.60 1.90
N LEU A 258 -5.61 2.16 1.92
CA LEU A 258 -5.18 3.11 2.96
C LEU A 258 -6.08 4.36 2.99
N ALA A 259 -6.42 4.89 1.83
CA ALA A 259 -7.30 6.06 1.70
C ALA A 259 -8.74 5.76 2.12
N ALA A 260 -9.25 4.55 1.84
CA ALA A 260 -10.58 4.10 2.27
C ALA A 260 -10.63 4.00 3.80
N PHE A 261 -9.65 3.35 4.44
CA PHE A 261 -9.54 3.32 5.90
C PHE A 261 -9.52 4.72 6.51
N ALA A 262 -8.67 5.59 5.96
CA ALA A 262 -8.57 6.97 6.43
C ALA A 262 -9.89 7.74 6.28
N ASP A 263 -10.64 7.51 5.19
CA ASP A 263 -11.93 8.17 4.98
C ASP A 263 -13.00 7.68 5.95
N ASP A 264 -13.08 6.38 6.20
CA ASP A 264 -14.01 5.82 7.18
C ASP A 264 -13.72 6.35 8.60
N MET A 265 -12.45 6.35 9.00
CA MET A 265 -12.06 6.89 10.32
C MET A 265 -12.38 8.39 10.41
N ARG A 266 -12.16 9.15 9.35
CA ARG A 266 -12.55 10.57 9.27
C ARG A 266 -14.07 10.75 9.40
N GLN A 267 -14.87 9.89 8.79
CA GLN A 267 -16.33 9.93 8.93
C GLN A 267 -16.78 9.60 10.36
N LEU A 268 -16.19 8.59 10.98
CA LEU A 268 -16.50 8.22 12.37
C LEU A 268 -16.09 9.28 13.40
N GLN A 269 -15.16 10.18 13.05
CA GLN A 269 -14.76 11.33 13.90
C GLN A 269 -15.63 12.57 13.73
N ARG A 270 -16.63 12.58 12.84
CA ARG A 270 -17.54 13.72 12.69
C ARG A 270 -18.28 14.00 14.01
N SER A 271 -18.57 15.28 14.28
CA SER A 271 -19.18 15.71 15.55
C SER A 271 -20.50 15.01 15.88
N GLU A 272 -21.27 14.65 14.85
CA GLU A 272 -22.56 13.96 14.99
C GLU A 272 -22.39 12.47 15.33
N ILE A 273 -21.24 11.86 14.98
CA ILE A 273 -20.92 10.46 15.20
C ILE A 273 -19.98 10.31 16.39
N ALA A 274 -18.80 10.91 16.31
CA ALA A 274 -17.78 11.01 17.35
C ALA A 274 -17.40 9.66 18.03
N GLU A 275 -17.43 8.56 17.28
CA GLU A 275 -17.16 7.21 17.82
C GLU A 275 -15.67 6.92 17.97
N ILE A 276 -14.84 7.65 17.21
CA ILE A 276 -13.38 7.59 17.32
C ILE A 276 -12.77 8.99 17.31
N GLY A 277 -11.49 9.10 17.67
CA GLY A 277 -10.73 10.34 17.55
C GLY A 277 -9.25 10.10 17.35
N GLU A 278 -8.60 10.99 16.57
CA GLU A 278 -7.15 11.06 16.57
C GLU A 278 -6.67 11.47 17.95
N HIS A 279 -5.61 10.82 18.44
CA HIS A 279 -4.95 11.26 19.66
C HIS A 279 -4.28 12.62 19.42
N PHE A 280 -4.53 13.57 20.34
CA PHE A 280 -3.89 14.87 20.33
C PHE A 280 -2.79 14.90 21.40
N ASP A 281 -1.58 15.19 20.99
CA ASP A 281 -0.48 15.45 21.92
C ASP A 281 -0.74 16.77 22.69
N LYS A 282 -0.14 16.90 23.89
CA LYS A 282 -0.45 18.00 24.83
C LYS A 282 -0.27 19.41 24.22
N ASP A 283 0.69 19.56 23.32
CA ASP A 283 1.03 20.84 22.67
C ASP A 283 0.42 20.98 21.27
N GLN A 284 -0.38 19.98 20.84
CA GLN A 284 -0.98 19.98 19.51
C GLN A 284 -2.19 20.91 19.46
N VAL A 285 -2.20 21.81 18.46
CA VAL A 285 -3.32 22.73 18.18
C VAL A 285 -4.15 22.18 17.03
N GLY A 286 -5.43 21.91 17.29
CA GLY A 286 -6.38 21.37 16.29
C GLY A 286 -7.00 22.44 15.37
N SER A 287 -7.00 23.70 15.80
CA SER A 287 -7.56 24.83 15.08
C SER A 287 -6.88 26.12 15.52
N SER A 288 -6.58 27.02 14.58
CA SER A 288 -5.98 28.33 14.85
C SER A 288 -6.91 29.30 15.59
N THR A 289 -8.24 29.09 15.51
CA THR A 289 -9.27 30.00 16.06
C THR A 289 -10.18 29.34 17.07
N MET A 290 -10.30 28.01 17.07
CA MET A 290 -11.20 27.24 17.93
C MET A 290 -10.39 26.20 18.72
N PRO A 291 -9.87 26.50 19.93
CA PRO A 291 -8.96 25.61 20.66
C PRO A 291 -9.54 24.23 20.99
N HIS A 292 -10.86 24.13 21.11
CA HIS A 292 -11.57 22.87 21.41
C HIS A 292 -11.76 21.96 20.19
N LYS A 293 -11.57 22.48 18.97
CA LYS A 293 -11.82 21.76 17.72
C LYS A 293 -10.69 20.78 17.40
N ARG A 294 -11.01 19.48 17.30
CA ARG A 294 -10.07 18.41 17.00
C ARG A 294 -10.34 17.85 15.61
N ASN A 295 -9.60 18.35 14.61
CA ASN A 295 -9.77 17.94 13.22
C ASN A 295 -9.04 16.60 12.94
N PRO A 296 -9.59 15.71 12.10
CA PRO A 296 -8.95 14.45 11.67
C PRO A 296 -7.87 14.69 10.61
N ILE A 297 -6.89 15.55 10.93
CA ILE A 297 -5.92 16.07 9.96
C ILE A 297 -5.02 15.00 9.33
N ASN A 298 -4.76 13.93 10.05
CA ASN A 298 -3.92 12.85 9.54
C ASN A 298 -4.71 12.00 8.53
N TYR A 299 -5.95 11.65 8.83
CA TYR A 299 -6.82 10.91 7.92
C TYR A 299 -7.14 11.73 6.66
N GLU A 300 -7.43 13.03 6.80
CA GLU A 300 -7.61 13.95 5.67
C GLU A 300 -6.36 14.02 4.80
N ASN A 301 -5.17 14.07 5.40
CA ASN A 301 -3.92 14.14 4.65
C ASN A 301 -3.63 12.85 3.86
N VAL A 302 -3.89 11.68 4.41
CA VAL A 302 -3.74 10.39 3.70
C VAL A 302 -4.65 10.35 2.47
N LYS A 303 -5.93 10.70 2.62
CA LYS A 303 -6.86 10.79 1.49
C LYS A 303 -6.42 11.82 0.45
N SER A 304 -5.87 12.95 0.89
CA SER A 304 -5.36 13.99 0.01
C SER A 304 -4.12 13.55 -0.77
N LEU A 305 -3.18 12.84 -0.13
CA LEU A 305 -2.02 12.24 -0.81
C LEU A 305 -2.47 11.23 -1.87
N TRP A 306 -3.41 10.35 -1.53
CA TRP A 306 -3.97 9.41 -2.50
C TRP A 306 -4.56 10.12 -3.72
N LYS A 307 -5.33 11.21 -3.54
CA LYS A 307 -5.89 11.99 -4.65
C LYS A 307 -4.80 12.59 -5.56
N ALA A 308 -3.66 12.98 -4.98
CA ALA A 308 -2.57 13.58 -5.74
C ALA A 308 -1.81 12.54 -6.58
N PHE A 309 -1.67 11.31 -6.09
CA PHE A 309 -0.79 10.30 -6.70
C PHE A 309 -1.51 9.17 -7.43
N MET A 310 -2.77 8.85 -7.09
CA MET A 310 -3.53 7.82 -7.80
C MET A 310 -3.64 8.09 -9.31
N PRO A 311 -3.85 9.33 -9.79
CA PRO A 311 -3.93 9.60 -11.21
C PRO A 311 -2.67 9.26 -12.02
N GLN A 312 -1.49 9.15 -11.37
CA GLN A 312 -0.25 8.74 -12.05
C GLN A 312 -0.36 7.33 -12.66
N MET A 313 -1.29 6.48 -12.18
CA MET A 313 -1.55 5.19 -12.80
C MET A 313 -1.97 5.31 -14.27
N ASN A 314 -2.68 6.37 -14.64
CA ASN A 314 -3.03 6.62 -16.04
C ASN A 314 -1.79 6.85 -16.90
N THR A 315 -0.80 7.58 -16.38
CA THR A 315 0.49 7.78 -17.06
C THR A 315 1.24 6.45 -17.25
N VAL A 316 1.25 5.61 -16.21
CA VAL A 316 1.92 4.30 -16.28
C VAL A 316 1.25 3.38 -17.30
N TYR A 317 -0.08 3.41 -17.43
CA TYR A 317 -0.78 2.68 -18.50
C TYR A 317 -0.45 3.24 -19.89
N MET A 318 -0.30 4.56 -20.03
CA MET A 318 0.12 5.17 -21.30
C MET A 318 1.56 4.80 -21.67
N ASP A 319 2.44 4.64 -20.68
CA ASP A 319 3.84 4.26 -20.86
C ASP A 319 4.03 2.81 -21.39
N GLN A 320 2.97 1.98 -21.40
CA GLN A 320 2.99 0.67 -22.09
C GLN A 320 3.09 0.80 -23.61
N LEU A 321 2.66 1.94 -24.16
CA LEU A 321 2.74 2.18 -25.60
C LEU A 321 4.13 2.68 -25.97
N SER A 322 4.78 1.99 -26.92
CA SER A 322 6.07 2.37 -27.50
C SER A 322 6.06 2.05 -28.98
N GLU A 323 6.59 2.97 -29.81
CA GLU A 323 6.65 2.77 -31.24
C GLU A 323 7.84 1.85 -31.62
N HIS A 324 7.57 0.87 -32.50
CA HIS A 324 8.55 -0.09 -32.98
C HIS A 324 9.36 -0.72 -31.82
N GLN A 325 10.68 -0.66 -31.87
CA GLN A 325 11.56 -1.19 -30.83
C GLN A 325 11.79 -0.21 -29.69
N ARG A 326 11.50 1.08 -29.87
CA ARG A 326 11.60 2.10 -28.82
C ARG A 326 11.26 3.50 -29.33
N ASP A 327 10.62 4.30 -28.49
CA ASP A 327 10.60 5.76 -28.52
C ASP A 327 11.11 6.33 -27.17
N LEU A 328 11.00 7.65 -26.95
CA LEU A 328 11.38 8.31 -25.70
C LEU A 328 10.20 8.92 -24.94
N THR A 329 8.97 8.51 -25.26
CA THR A 329 7.76 9.15 -24.72
C THR A 329 7.57 8.91 -23.23
N ASN A 330 8.19 7.86 -22.65
CA ASN A 330 8.17 7.59 -21.20
C ASN A 330 9.43 8.10 -20.45
N SER A 331 10.34 8.81 -21.11
CA SER A 331 11.60 9.23 -20.50
C SER A 331 11.45 10.21 -19.34
N ALA A 332 10.39 11.01 -19.34
CA ALA A 332 10.05 11.90 -18.23
C ALA A 332 9.14 11.22 -17.20
N SER A 333 8.06 10.57 -17.65
CA SER A 333 7.02 9.99 -16.81
C SER A 333 7.55 8.93 -15.83
N SER A 334 8.44 8.06 -16.28
CA SER A 334 9.05 7.01 -15.44
C SER A 334 9.84 7.55 -14.23
N ARG A 335 10.30 8.80 -14.29
CA ARG A 335 11.04 9.45 -13.18
C ARG A 335 10.16 9.82 -12.00
N PHE A 336 8.83 9.79 -12.14
CA PHE A 336 7.89 10.13 -11.07
C PHE A 336 7.36 8.92 -10.28
N ILE A 337 7.69 7.69 -10.68
CA ILE A 337 7.36 6.47 -9.90
C ILE A 337 7.91 6.54 -8.46
N PRO A 338 9.14 6.99 -8.19
CA PRO A 338 9.64 7.15 -6.82
C PRO A 338 8.78 8.07 -5.95
N GLU A 339 8.17 9.12 -6.52
CA GLU A 339 7.29 10.03 -5.77
C GLU A 339 6.01 9.34 -5.32
N LEU A 340 5.40 8.51 -6.18
CA LEU A 340 4.22 7.71 -5.84
C LEU A 340 4.54 6.73 -4.68
N ILE A 341 5.66 6.02 -4.76
CA ILE A 341 6.10 5.09 -3.71
C ILE A 341 6.35 5.85 -2.40
N THR A 342 7.03 7.00 -2.45
CA THR A 342 7.30 7.84 -1.30
C THR A 342 6.00 8.35 -0.65
N ALA A 343 5.01 8.73 -1.45
CA ALA A 343 3.70 9.16 -0.96
C ALA A 343 2.94 8.03 -0.26
N LEU A 344 2.95 6.82 -0.83
CA LEU A 344 2.37 5.62 -0.23
C LEU A 344 3.02 5.31 1.13
N LEU A 345 4.35 5.29 1.19
CA LEU A 345 5.10 5.07 2.42
C LEU A 345 4.83 6.12 3.49
N SER A 346 4.73 7.39 3.09
CA SER A 346 4.38 8.50 3.99
C SER A 346 2.97 8.34 4.56
N ALA A 347 2.02 7.86 3.74
CA ALA A 347 0.65 7.57 4.16
C ALA A 347 0.62 6.37 5.12
N ALA A 348 1.31 5.28 4.80
CA ALA A 348 1.40 4.10 5.65
C ALA A 348 2.01 4.42 7.03
N ALA A 349 3.16 5.08 7.07
CA ALA A 349 3.81 5.49 8.32
C ALA A 349 2.94 6.44 9.17
N ARG A 350 2.18 7.32 8.51
CA ARG A 350 1.22 8.19 9.18
C ARG A 350 0.08 7.41 9.81
N LEU A 351 -0.52 6.47 9.07
CA LEU A 351 -1.60 5.63 9.56
C LEU A 351 -1.13 4.73 10.71
N THR A 352 0.03 4.09 10.61
CA THR A 352 0.61 3.28 11.69
C THR A 352 0.69 4.10 12.99
N ARG A 353 1.22 5.31 12.92
CA ARG A 353 1.34 6.19 14.09
C ARG A 353 -0.01 6.61 14.66
N VAL A 354 -0.98 6.93 13.81
CA VAL A 354 -2.30 7.41 14.27
C VAL A 354 -3.12 6.25 14.80
N SER A 355 -3.10 5.10 14.13
CA SER A 355 -3.83 3.90 14.53
C SER A 355 -3.35 3.35 15.88
N SER A 356 -2.03 3.32 16.12
CA SER A 356 -1.46 2.85 17.40
C SER A 356 -1.93 3.67 18.62
N LYS A 357 -2.43 4.89 18.40
CA LYS A 357 -2.91 5.82 19.44
C LYS A 357 -4.40 6.16 19.28
N MET A 358 -5.13 5.43 18.42
CA MET A 358 -6.55 5.71 18.16
C MET A 358 -7.37 5.61 19.45
N ALA A 359 -8.09 6.66 19.76
CA ALA A 359 -9.06 6.67 20.84
C ALA A 359 -10.43 6.20 20.31
N VAL A 360 -10.96 5.14 20.92
CA VAL A 360 -12.32 4.66 20.69
C VAL A 360 -13.20 5.24 21.79
N ASP A 361 -14.22 6.00 21.40
CA ASP A 361 -15.16 6.63 22.34
C ASP A 361 -16.36 5.71 22.58
N GLN A 362 -16.22 4.81 23.55
CA GLN A 362 -17.25 3.85 23.92
C GLN A 362 -18.59 4.52 24.27
N LYS A 363 -18.57 5.68 24.93
CA LYS A 363 -19.77 6.41 25.30
C LYS A 363 -20.56 6.91 24.09
N ASN A 364 -19.85 7.42 23.08
CA ASN A 364 -20.49 7.86 21.85
C ASN A 364 -20.94 6.68 20.98
N ILE A 365 -20.19 5.58 20.95
CA ILE A 365 -20.62 4.33 20.29
C ILE A 365 -21.95 3.86 20.91
N GLU A 366 -22.01 3.75 22.24
CA GLU A 366 -23.21 3.34 22.95
C GLU A 366 -24.37 4.32 22.72
N LYS A 367 -24.12 5.62 22.82
CA LYS A 367 -25.12 6.66 22.54
C LYS A 367 -25.71 6.54 21.14
N ASN A 368 -24.87 6.34 20.11
CA ASN A 368 -25.33 6.20 18.74
C ASN A 368 -26.11 4.89 18.52
N PHE A 369 -25.72 3.83 19.20
CA PHE A 369 -26.45 2.58 19.21
C PHE A 369 -27.83 2.77 19.80
N GLU A 370 -27.95 3.40 20.98
CA GLU A 370 -29.20 3.64 21.69
C GLU A 370 -30.20 4.50 20.89
N GLN A 371 -29.73 5.41 20.02
CA GLN A 371 -30.61 6.25 19.18
C GLN A 371 -31.61 5.44 18.35
N ASN A 372 -31.23 4.27 17.85
CA ASN A 372 -32.07 3.43 17.01
C ASN A 372 -32.36 2.06 17.61
N LYS A 373 -31.98 1.82 18.85
CA LYS A 373 -32.16 0.54 19.55
C LYS A 373 -33.58 0.04 19.47
N LYS A 374 -34.55 0.95 19.56
CA LYS A 374 -36.00 0.65 19.49
C LYS A 374 -36.42 0.04 18.14
N MET A 375 -35.68 0.33 17.05
CA MET A 375 -36.03 -0.04 15.67
C MET A 375 -35.10 -1.09 15.07
N ILE A 376 -33.92 -1.28 15.62
CA ILE A 376 -32.86 -2.19 15.10
C ILE A 376 -33.38 -3.63 14.93
N VAL A 377 -34.30 -4.05 15.79
CA VAL A 377 -34.86 -5.41 15.80
C VAL A 377 -35.90 -5.67 14.70
N ALA A 378 -36.20 -4.71 13.83
CA ALA A 378 -37.15 -4.90 12.73
C ALA A 378 -36.76 -6.04 11.78
N GLU A 379 -35.48 -6.15 11.43
CA GLU A 379 -34.97 -7.21 10.54
C GLU A 379 -35.12 -8.61 11.22
N PRO A 380 -34.51 -8.88 12.39
CA PRO A 380 -34.65 -10.19 13.02
C PRO A 380 -36.10 -10.53 13.33
N LEU A 381 -36.93 -9.57 13.75
CA LEU A 381 -38.35 -9.79 14.01
C LEU A 381 -39.09 -10.24 12.74
N TYR A 382 -38.85 -9.54 11.62
CA TYR A 382 -39.41 -9.93 10.33
C TYR A 382 -39.04 -11.37 9.94
N ILE A 383 -37.75 -11.71 10.01
CA ILE A 383 -37.23 -13.03 9.65
C ILE A 383 -37.87 -14.12 10.56
N LEU A 384 -37.92 -13.88 11.86
CA LEU A 384 -38.47 -14.83 12.83
C LEU A 384 -39.99 -15.05 12.66
N LEU A 385 -40.78 -13.98 12.41
CA LEU A 385 -42.19 -14.10 12.08
C LEU A 385 -42.43 -14.90 10.80
N ALA A 386 -41.65 -14.64 9.75
CA ALA A 386 -41.74 -15.41 8.51
C ALA A 386 -41.42 -16.90 8.74
N ALA A 387 -40.34 -17.20 9.46
CA ALA A 387 -39.97 -18.57 9.82
C ALA A 387 -41.05 -19.28 10.71
N ALA A 388 -41.77 -18.53 11.54
CA ALA A 388 -42.89 -19.06 12.34
C ALA A 388 -44.17 -19.27 11.52
N GLY A 389 -44.20 -18.90 10.23
CA GLY A 389 -45.32 -19.09 9.31
C GLY A 389 -46.29 -17.90 9.24
N HIS A 390 -45.84 -16.68 9.58
CA HIS A 390 -46.66 -15.49 9.39
C HIS A 390 -46.88 -15.22 7.89
N PRO A 391 -48.10 -15.04 7.39
CA PRO A 391 -48.41 -14.95 5.96
C PRO A 391 -47.83 -13.70 5.28
N ASP A 392 -47.69 -12.59 6.02
CA ASP A 392 -47.08 -11.35 5.55
C ASP A 392 -46.28 -10.67 6.67
N ALA A 393 -45.17 -11.30 7.03
CA ALA A 393 -44.32 -10.85 8.13
C ALA A 393 -43.73 -9.45 7.91
N HIS A 394 -43.34 -9.15 6.63
CA HIS A 394 -42.76 -7.85 6.29
C HIS A 394 -43.77 -6.71 6.56
N GLU A 395 -45.00 -6.84 6.07
CA GLU A 395 -46.02 -5.82 6.25
C GLU A 395 -46.44 -5.69 7.74
N ALA A 396 -46.45 -6.81 8.46
CA ALA A 396 -46.74 -6.78 9.91
C ALA A 396 -45.68 -5.95 10.66
N VAL A 397 -44.36 -6.18 10.38
CA VAL A 397 -43.28 -5.41 11.00
C VAL A 397 -43.28 -3.96 10.50
N ARG A 398 -43.53 -3.69 9.22
CA ARG A 398 -43.68 -2.34 8.68
C ARG A 398 -44.72 -1.52 9.43
N LYS A 399 -45.90 -2.10 9.70
CA LYS A 399 -46.95 -1.46 10.50
C LYS A 399 -46.51 -1.19 11.93
N LEU A 400 -45.77 -2.11 12.55
CA LEU A 400 -45.20 -1.90 13.88
C LEU A 400 -44.16 -0.77 13.88
N THR A 401 -43.30 -0.69 12.86
CA THR A 401 -42.29 0.39 12.78
C THR A 401 -42.95 1.77 12.66
N LEU A 402 -44.02 1.91 11.85
CA LEU A 402 -44.76 3.15 11.76
C LEU A 402 -45.39 3.50 13.11
N LYS A 403 -46.03 2.52 13.76
CA LYS A 403 -46.62 2.74 15.10
C LYS A 403 -45.57 3.12 16.15
N ALA A 404 -44.37 2.52 16.08
CA ALA A 404 -43.25 2.84 16.95
C ALA A 404 -42.81 4.31 16.80
N GLN A 405 -42.80 4.82 15.57
CA GLN A 405 -42.47 6.23 15.28
C GLN A 405 -43.51 7.20 15.89
N ASP A 406 -44.79 6.83 15.81
CA ASP A 406 -45.88 7.68 16.29
C ASP A 406 -46.06 7.65 17.82
N THR A 407 -45.64 6.55 18.48
CA THR A 407 -45.95 6.31 19.90
C THR A 407 -44.76 6.31 20.84
N GLU A 408 -43.55 6.46 20.31
CA GLU A 408 -42.28 6.30 21.03
C GLU A 408 -42.04 4.92 21.67
N LEU A 409 -42.98 3.97 21.51
CA LEU A 409 -42.80 2.60 21.97
C LEU A 409 -41.78 1.86 21.12
N SER A 410 -41.00 0.99 21.75
CA SER A 410 -40.09 0.10 21.03
C SER A 410 -40.87 -1.01 20.29
N LEU A 411 -40.27 -1.58 19.24
CA LEU A 411 -40.86 -2.75 18.57
C LEU A 411 -41.12 -3.91 19.54
N LYS A 412 -40.23 -4.12 20.51
CA LYS A 412 -40.39 -5.09 21.61
C LYS A 412 -41.72 -4.88 22.38
N GLU A 413 -42.00 -3.66 22.81
CA GLU A 413 -43.21 -3.33 23.54
C GLU A 413 -44.46 -3.50 22.67
N LEU A 414 -44.39 -3.12 21.41
CA LEU A 414 -45.46 -3.28 20.44
C LEU A 414 -45.79 -4.76 20.14
N VAL A 415 -44.75 -5.61 20.03
CA VAL A 415 -44.92 -7.06 19.87
C VAL A 415 -45.61 -7.65 21.11
N ALA A 416 -45.17 -7.27 22.33
CA ALA A 416 -45.78 -7.72 23.57
C ALA A 416 -47.27 -7.32 23.71
N GLN A 417 -47.69 -6.20 23.12
CA GLN A 417 -49.07 -5.72 23.10
C GLN A 417 -49.93 -6.32 21.97
N SER A 418 -49.31 -6.95 20.98
CA SER A 418 -50.00 -7.47 19.81
C SER A 418 -50.55 -8.88 20.03
N LYS A 419 -51.85 -8.99 20.19
CA LYS A 419 -52.54 -10.29 20.31
C LYS A 419 -52.32 -11.17 19.03
N GLU A 420 -52.22 -10.57 17.87
CA GLU A 420 -51.99 -11.25 16.59
C GLU A 420 -50.60 -11.92 16.55
N LEU A 421 -49.59 -11.25 17.07
CA LEU A 421 -48.20 -11.73 17.00
C LEU A 421 -47.85 -12.69 18.15
N GLN A 422 -48.63 -12.74 19.22
CA GLN A 422 -48.33 -13.57 20.39
C GLN A 422 -48.18 -15.05 20.03
N GLY A 423 -49.07 -15.61 19.17
CA GLY A 423 -49.00 -17.00 18.75
C GLY A 423 -47.78 -17.36 17.88
N TYR A 424 -47.17 -16.36 17.24
CA TYR A 424 -45.88 -16.52 16.54
C TYR A 424 -44.72 -16.36 17.49
N TRP A 425 -44.75 -15.39 18.40
CA TRP A 425 -43.74 -15.14 19.43
C TRP A 425 -43.53 -16.39 20.32
N ASP A 426 -44.57 -17.10 20.65
CA ASP A 426 -44.50 -18.31 21.50
C ASP A 426 -43.75 -19.47 20.80
N LYS A 427 -43.64 -19.44 19.46
CA LYS A 427 -42.85 -20.40 18.68
C LYS A 427 -41.37 -20.09 18.66
N PHE A 428 -40.94 -18.90 19.06
CA PHE A 428 -39.50 -18.53 19.03
C PHE A 428 -38.80 -19.26 20.19
N THR A 429 -37.56 -19.71 19.88
CA THR A 429 -36.65 -20.22 20.91
C THR A 429 -36.23 -19.08 21.85
N GLU A 430 -35.76 -19.42 23.04
CA GLU A 430 -35.28 -18.39 24.00
C GLU A 430 -34.13 -17.56 23.40
N ARG A 431 -33.19 -18.18 22.68
CA ARG A 431 -32.13 -17.47 21.97
C ARG A 431 -32.69 -16.48 20.93
N GLN A 432 -33.74 -16.86 20.18
CA GLN A 432 -34.36 -15.97 19.20
C GLN A 432 -35.07 -14.78 19.86
N LYS A 433 -35.77 -15.03 21.00
CA LYS A 433 -36.38 -13.97 21.80
C LYS A 433 -35.33 -13.01 22.35
N GLU A 434 -34.22 -13.54 22.83
CA GLU A 434 -33.10 -12.76 23.36
C GLU A 434 -32.57 -11.73 22.32
N LEU A 435 -32.44 -12.09 21.06
CA LEU A 435 -32.00 -11.17 20.01
C LEU A 435 -32.96 -9.99 19.78
N ILE A 436 -34.24 -10.16 20.07
CA ILE A 436 -35.23 -9.07 20.00
C ILE A 436 -35.23 -8.24 21.29
N LEU A 437 -34.98 -8.88 22.42
CA LEU A 437 -35.02 -8.24 23.75
C LEU A 437 -33.72 -7.47 24.04
N GLU A 438 -32.61 -7.95 23.54
CA GLU A 438 -31.25 -7.44 23.73
C GLU A 438 -30.57 -7.25 22.34
N PRO A 439 -30.92 -6.17 21.62
CA PRO A 439 -30.44 -5.95 20.25
C PRO A 439 -28.91 -5.93 20.10
N GLU A 440 -28.16 -5.59 21.15
CA GLU A 440 -26.70 -5.64 21.23
C GLU A 440 -26.13 -7.03 20.99
N LYS A 441 -26.94 -8.08 21.17
CA LYS A 441 -26.53 -9.47 20.87
C LYS A 441 -26.70 -9.85 19.38
N TYR A 442 -27.34 -8.99 18.57
CA TYR A 442 -27.58 -9.26 17.15
C TYR A 442 -26.39 -8.85 16.27
N THR A 443 -25.21 -9.23 16.66
CA THR A 443 -23.95 -8.96 15.91
C THR A 443 -23.52 -10.11 14.99
N GLY A 444 -24.34 -11.15 14.88
CA GLY A 444 -24.00 -12.34 14.11
C GLY A 444 -22.74 -13.04 14.64
N ILE A 445 -21.76 -13.22 13.79
CA ILE A 445 -20.45 -13.82 14.10
C ILE A 445 -19.32 -12.79 13.96
N ALA A 446 -19.58 -11.51 14.21
CA ALA A 446 -18.62 -10.44 13.97
C ALA A 446 -17.32 -10.64 14.76
N ALA A 447 -17.40 -10.98 16.05
CA ALA A 447 -16.24 -11.20 16.91
C ALA A 447 -15.41 -12.40 16.46
N GLU A 448 -16.04 -13.54 16.24
CA GLU A 448 -15.37 -14.79 15.79
C GLU A 448 -14.75 -14.63 14.38
N LYS A 449 -15.45 -13.88 13.51
CA LYS A 449 -14.93 -13.58 12.16
C LYS A 449 -13.71 -12.68 12.22
N THR A 450 -13.71 -11.70 13.12
CA THR A 450 -12.56 -10.84 13.39
C THR A 450 -11.33 -11.66 13.84
N GLU A 451 -11.51 -12.52 14.82
CA GLU A 451 -10.45 -13.40 15.32
C GLU A 451 -9.89 -14.29 14.20
N LYS A 452 -10.78 -14.89 13.40
CA LYS A 452 -10.39 -15.75 12.27
C LYS A 452 -9.56 -14.99 11.22
N ILE A 453 -9.98 -13.77 10.86
CA ILE A 453 -9.25 -12.93 9.89
C ILE A 453 -7.87 -12.60 10.44
N VAL A 454 -7.80 -12.08 11.65
CA VAL A 454 -6.52 -11.68 12.27
C VAL A 454 -5.58 -12.87 12.41
N LYS A 455 -6.06 -14.01 12.91
CA LYS A 455 -5.25 -15.23 13.07
C LYS A 455 -4.69 -15.73 11.73
N ASN A 456 -5.49 -15.69 10.67
CA ASN A 456 -5.03 -16.08 9.33
C ASN A 456 -3.86 -15.22 8.86
N TRP A 457 -3.99 -13.89 8.96
CA TRP A 457 -2.94 -12.98 8.52
C TRP A 457 -1.74 -12.94 9.46
N GLN A 458 -1.92 -13.13 10.76
CA GLN A 458 -0.84 -13.29 11.72
C GLN A 458 0.05 -14.48 11.34
N GLN A 459 -0.55 -15.62 10.98
CA GLN A 459 0.19 -16.80 10.54
C GLN A 459 0.93 -16.58 9.22
N LYS A 460 0.30 -15.90 8.26
CA LYS A 460 0.91 -15.62 6.94
C LYS A 460 2.12 -14.67 7.02
N PHE A 461 2.04 -13.66 7.87
CA PHE A 461 3.06 -12.62 7.96
C PHE A 461 4.03 -12.81 9.12
N ASP A 462 3.85 -13.87 9.91
CA ASP A 462 4.72 -14.28 11.03
C ASP A 462 5.06 -13.12 11.98
N TYR A 463 4.03 -12.43 12.52
CA TYR A 463 4.22 -11.39 13.50
C TYR A 463 3.54 -11.69 14.83
N ASP A 464 4.18 -11.28 15.94
CA ASP A 464 3.60 -11.36 17.27
C ASP A 464 2.66 -10.19 17.54
N LEU A 465 1.46 -10.47 18.03
CA LEU A 465 0.54 -9.48 18.58
C LEU A 465 0.85 -9.25 20.07
N LYS A 466 0.65 -8.03 20.54
CA LYS A 466 0.85 -7.73 21.96
C LYS A 466 -0.13 -8.52 22.81
N THR A 467 0.39 -9.22 23.79
CA THR A 467 -0.36 -10.15 24.69
C THR A 467 -1.42 -9.43 25.54
N GLU A 468 -1.33 -8.13 25.71
CA GLU A 468 -2.33 -7.31 26.43
C GLU A 468 -3.63 -7.11 25.64
N VAL A 469 -3.71 -7.63 24.41
CA VAL A 469 -4.87 -7.50 23.50
C VAL A 469 -5.67 -8.82 23.43
N LEU A 470 -5.14 -9.87 23.99
CA LEU A 470 -5.78 -11.18 24.11
C LEU A 470 -6.40 -11.35 25.50
#